data_c05ba02802b5331f248e89643760242f
#
_entry.id   c05ba02802b5331f248e89643760242f
#
_cell.length_a   1.000
_cell.length_b   1.000
_cell.length_c   1.000
_cell.angle_alpha   90.00
_cell.angle_beta   90.00
_cell.angle_gamma   90.00
#
_symmetry.space_group_name_H-M   'P 1'
#
loop_
_entity.id
_entity.type
_entity.pdbx_description
1 polymer ?
#
loop_
_entity_poly.entity_id
_entity_poly.type
_entity_poly.pdbx_seq_one_letter_code
_entity_poly.pdbx_strand_id
1 'polypeptide(L)'
;LNSSPINSEQQLLADIARGDRRATTEVYNEYVDLITRWIQKNGGTATDAADVYQEAIMVLFEKAHDEAFRLSCRIGTYLFAVSKYIWYKKLQQQQKAPSSLGDAGADEKEDWAYEDDIKAHNERENHYQQLNDALSQLGEPCSSLLKAFYHHDKSMQQIAAEFGYSNPDNAKTQKYKCLERLRKIFYGVKAK
;
A
#
# COMPACT_ATOMS: atom_id res chain seq x y z
N LEU A 1 0.06 13.99 20.71
CA LEU A 1 0.04 12.53 20.79
C LEU A 1 -0.23 12.01 19.38
N ASN A 2 0.84 11.78 18.59
CA ASN A 2 0.73 11.18 17.28
C ASN A 2 0.48 9.67 17.48
N SER A 3 -0.78 9.25 17.39
CA SER A 3 -1.11 7.85 17.26
C SER A 3 -0.51 7.35 15.93
N SER A 4 0.23 6.26 15.96
CA SER A 4 0.70 5.60 14.73
C SER A 4 -0.52 5.30 13.83
N PRO A 5 -0.46 5.48 12.51
CA PRO A 5 -1.58 5.17 11.61
C PRO A 5 -2.14 3.75 11.79
N ILE A 6 -1.30 2.78 12.13
CA ILE A 6 -1.72 1.40 12.44
C ILE A 6 -2.60 1.32 13.69
N ASN A 7 -2.40 2.18 14.70
CA ASN A 7 -3.27 2.22 15.87
C ASN A 7 -4.69 2.72 15.55
N SER A 8 -4.84 3.67 14.62
CA SER A 8 -6.15 4.13 14.14
C SER A 8 -6.87 3.05 13.32
N GLU A 9 -6.14 2.29 12.51
CA GLU A 9 -6.67 1.18 11.72
C GLU A 9 -7.13 0.02 12.62
N GLN A 10 -6.39 -0.28 13.67
CA GLN A 10 -6.77 -1.30 14.64
C GLN A 10 -8.03 -0.90 15.43
N GLN A 11 -8.19 0.40 15.74
CA GLN A 11 -9.40 0.90 16.36
C GLN A 11 -10.60 0.80 15.40
N LEU A 12 -10.41 1.15 14.12
CA LEU A 12 -11.45 1.02 13.10
C LEU A 12 -11.88 -0.44 12.90
N LEU A 13 -10.94 -1.38 12.93
CA LEU A 13 -11.22 -2.81 12.90
C LEU A 13 -12.05 -3.25 14.11
N ALA A 14 -11.72 -2.76 15.31
CA ALA A 14 -12.48 -3.05 16.52
C ALA A 14 -13.90 -2.46 16.47
N ASP A 15 -14.10 -1.31 15.83
CA ASP A 15 -15.40 -0.70 15.64
C ASP A 15 -16.25 -1.53 14.67
N ILE A 16 -15.65 -2.05 13.59
CA ILE A 16 -16.28 -3.00 12.66
C ILE A 16 -16.71 -4.27 13.41
N ALA A 17 -15.83 -4.84 14.24
CA ALA A 17 -16.14 -6.04 15.04
C ALA A 17 -17.33 -5.81 15.99
N ARG A 18 -17.51 -4.60 16.52
CA ARG A 18 -18.66 -4.24 17.36
C ARG A 18 -19.95 -3.98 16.58
N GLY A 19 -19.90 -4.09 15.25
CA GLY A 19 -21.05 -3.84 14.39
C GLY A 19 -21.34 -2.35 14.16
N ASP A 20 -20.37 -1.48 14.30
CA ASP A 20 -20.54 -0.06 13.97
C ASP A 20 -20.74 0.13 12.48
N ARG A 21 -22.00 0.48 12.12
CA ARG A 21 -22.38 0.70 10.72
C ARG A 21 -21.64 1.85 10.06
N ARG A 22 -21.24 2.87 10.82
CA ARG A 22 -20.49 4.02 10.29
C ARG A 22 -19.09 3.58 9.88
N ALA A 23 -18.38 2.86 10.76
CA ALA A 23 -17.06 2.30 10.47
C ALA A 23 -17.08 1.40 9.23
N THR A 24 -18.06 0.50 9.14
CA THR A 24 -18.22 -0.38 7.97
C THR A 24 -18.52 0.40 6.70
N THR A 25 -19.41 1.41 6.77
CA THR A 25 -19.73 2.25 5.61
C THR A 25 -18.56 3.10 5.15
N GLU A 26 -17.79 3.64 6.07
CA GLU A 26 -16.58 4.42 5.79
C GLU A 26 -15.57 3.57 5.02
N VAL A 27 -15.21 2.41 5.54
CA VAL A 27 -14.29 1.47 4.87
C VAL A 27 -14.82 1.04 3.50
N TYR A 28 -16.13 0.74 3.41
CA TYR A 28 -16.73 0.36 2.13
C TYR A 28 -16.56 1.46 1.08
N ASN A 29 -16.93 2.68 1.40
CA ASN A 29 -16.91 3.80 0.45
C ASN A 29 -15.48 4.23 0.08
N GLU A 30 -14.54 4.10 1.01
CA GLU A 30 -13.15 4.53 0.77
C GLU A 30 -12.45 3.68 -0.28
N TYR A 31 -12.70 2.36 -0.31
CA TYR A 31 -11.90 1.45 -1.14
C TYR A 31 -12.66 0.85 -2.33
N VAL A 32 -13.99 0.99 -2.43
CA VAL A 32 -14.79 0.38 -3.49
C VAL A 32 -14.34 0.78 -4.90
N ASP A 33 -14.06 2.05 -5.13
CA ASP A 33 -13.65 2.55 -6.44
C ASP A 33 -12.28 2.04 -6.87
N LEU A 34 -11.35 1.92 -5.93
CA LEU A 34 -10.01 1.40 -6.19
C LEU A 34 -10.07 -0.05 -6.64
N ILE A 35 -10.79 -0.87 -5.88
CA ILE A 35 -10.91 -2.32 -6.14
C ILE A 35 -11.72 -2.56 -7.41
N THR A 36 -12.81 -1.83 -7.63
CA THR A 36 -13.61 -1.92 -8.85
C THR A 36 -12.77 -1.65 -10.10
N ARG A 37 -12.03 -0.55 -10.12
CA ARG A 37 -11.14 -0.21 -11.25
C ARG A 37 -10.07 -1.27 -11.49
N TRP A 38 -9.52 -1.84 -10.42
CA TRP A 38 -8.51 -2.88 -10.56
C TRP A 38 -9.09 -4.17 -11.15
N ILE A 39 -10.26 -4.63 -10.69
CA ILE A 39 -10.93 -5.84 -11.20
C ILE A 39 -11.31 -5.66 -12.66
N GLN A 40 -11.90 -4.51 -13.04
CA GLN A 40 -12.24 -4.20 -14.43
C GLN A 40 -11.01 -4.19 -15.34
N LYS A 41 -9.89 -3.62 -14.88
CA LYS A 41 -8.61 -3.66 -15.61
C LYS A 41 -8.07 -5.08 -15.79
N ASN A 42 -8.44 -6.00 -14.92
CA ASN A 42 -8.03 -7.41 -14.98
C ASN A 42 -9.12 -8.35 -15.55
N GLY A 43 -10.02 -7.82 -16.38
CA GLY A 43 -10.97 -8.57 -17.18
C GLY A 43 -12.32 -8.85 -16.52
N GLY A 44 -12.59 -8.29 -15.34
CA GLY A 44 -13.86 -8.40 -14.67
C GLY A 44 -14.88 -7.35 -15.11
N THR A 45 -16.16 -7.63 -14.86
CA THR A 45 -17.27 -6.68 -15.02
C THR A 45 -17.48 -5.86 -13.76
N ALA A 46 -18.34 -4.84 -13.82
CA ALA A 46 -18.76 -4.09 -12.63
C ALA A 46 -19.48 -4.98 -11.60
N THR A 47 -20.24 -5.97 -12.06
CA THR A 47 -20.91 -6.95 -11.19
C THR A 47 -19.88 -7.83 -10.50
N ASP A 48 -18.90 -8.36 -11.24
CA ASP A 48 -17.82 -9.14 -10.63
C ASP A 48 -17.07 -8.35 -9.56
N ALA A 49 -16.81 -7.07 -9.80
CA ALA A 49 -16.14 -6.21 -8.85
C ALA A 49 -16.97 -6.01 -7.57
N ALA A 50 -18.27 -5.80 -7.70
CA ALA A 50 -19.18 -5.67 -6.56
C ALA A 50 -19.22 -6.94 -5.72
N ASP A 51 -19.33 -8.11 -6.36
CA ASP A 51 -19.36 -9.41 -5.70
C ASP A 51 -18.05 -9.69 -4.95
N VAL A 52 -16.91 -9.52 -5.63
CA VAL A 52 -15.58 -9.73 -5.04
C VAL A 52 -15.34 -8.79 -3.87
N TYR A 53 -15.73 -7.52 -4.00
CA TYR A 53 -15.52 -6.56 -2.92
C TYR A 53 -16.41 -6.86 -1.71
N GLN A 54 -17.66 -7.24 -1.95
CA GLN A 54 -18.57 -7.67 -0.88
C GLN A 54 -18.01 -8.88 -0.13
N GLU A 55 -17.48 -9.89 -0.85
CA GLU A 55 -16.86 -11.06 -0.26
C GLU A 55 -15.60 -10.67 0.56
N ALA A 56 -14.76 -9.76 0.05
CA ALA A 56 -13.60 -9.26 0.79
C ALA A 56 -13.98 -8.52 2.09
N ILE A 57 -15.06 -7.74 2.07
CA ILE A 57 -15.61 -7.09 3.28
C ILE A 57 -16.11 -8.12 4.29
N MET A 58 -16.74 -9.21 3.82
CA MET A 58 -17.19 -10.29 4.71
C MET A 58 -16.00 -10.98 5.39
N VAL A 59 -14.92 -11.27 4.62
CA VAL A 59 -13.67 -11.81 5.18
C VAL A 59 -13.06 -10.87 6.24
N LEU A 60 -13.01 -9.57 5.96
CA LEU A 60 -12.54 -8.58 6.94
C LEU A 60 -13.38 -8.60 8.21
N PHE A 61 -14.71 -8.67 8.06
CA PHE A 61 -15.65 -8.71 9.18
C PHE A 61 -15.46 -9.99 10.03
N GLU A 62 -15.31 -11.15 9.42
CA GLU A 62 -15.02 -12.41 10.10
C GLU A 62 -13.69 -12.35 10.87
N LYS A 63 -12.63 -11.85 10.21
CA LYS A 63 -11.32 -11.67 10.85
C LYS A 63 -11.35 -10.63 11.97
N ALA A 64 -12.17 -9.58 11.88
CA ALA A 64 -12.34 -8.60 12.94
C ALA A 64 -12.90 -9.19 14.24
N HIS A 65 -13.67 -10.28 14.16
CA HIS A 65 -14.19 -11.01 15.31
C HIS A 65 -13.21 -12.02 15.92
N ASP A 66 -12.11 -12.31 15.24
CA ASP A 66 -11.06 -13.16 15.74
C ASP A 66 -10.16 -12.36 16.69
N GLU A 67 -10.19 -12.68 17.99
CA GLU A 67 -9.37 -12.02 19.01
C GLU A 67 -7.86 -12.18 18.78
N ALA A 68 -7.43 -13.20 18.07
CA ALA A 68 -6.04 -13.44 17.72
C ALA A 68 -5.59 -12.59 16.51
N PHE A 69 -6.53 -12.14 15.68
CA PHE A 69 -6.21 -11.39 14.48
C PHE A 69 -5.71 -9.97 14.78
N ARG A 70 -4.63 -9.58 14.15
CA ARG A 70 -4.07 -8.22 14.20
C ARG A 70 -3.71 -7.77 12.78
N LEU A 71 -4.20 -6.61 12.40
CA LEU A 71 -3.77 -6.00 11.14
C LEU A 71 -2.29 -5.67 11.19
N SER A 72 -1.53 -6.22 10.25
CA SER A 72 -0.12 -5.91 10.02
C SER A 72 0.08 -4.80 8.97
N CYS A 73 -1.01 -4.33 8.35
CA CYS A 73 -1.04 -3.31 7.30
C CYS A 73 -2.30 -2.44 7.43
N ARG A 74 -2.50 -1.50 6.53
CA ARG A 74 -3.75 -0.73 6.44
C ARG A 74 -4.91 -1.60 5.98
N ILE A 75 -6.13 -1.30 6.42
CA ILE A 75 -7.36 -1.99 6.00
C ILE A 75 -7.48 -2.03 4.47
N GLY A 76 -7.18 -0.92 3.79
CA GLY A 76 -7.21 -0.87 2.32
C GLY A 76 -6.23 -1.85 1.66
N THR A 77 -5.04 -2.02 2.21
CA THR A 77 -4.06 -2.99 1.73
C THR A 77 -4.56 -4.42 1.92
N TYR A 78 -5.12 -4.70 3.08
CA TYR A 78 -5.71 -6.00 3.39
C TYR A 78 -6.86 -6.33 2.43
N LEU A 79 -7.84 -5.42 2.29
CA LEU A 79 -8.98 -5.59 1.38
C LEU A 79 -8.54 -5.77 -0.07
N PHE A 80 -7.54 -5.02 -0.52
CA PHE A 80 -7.00 -5.18 -1.87
C PHE A 80 -6.36 -6.55 -2.09
N ALA A 81 -5.57 -7.05 -1.12
CA ALA A 81 -4.95 -8.37 -1.20
C ALA A 81 -5.99 -9.49 -1.23
N VAL A 82 -7.00 -9.42 -0.34
CA VAL A 82 -8.11 -10.37 -0.29
C VAL A 82 -8.92 -10.34 -1.58
N SER A 83 -9.29 -9.15 -2.08
CA SER A 83 -10.03 -8.99 -3.35
C SER A 83 -9.26 -9.55 -4.54
N LYS A 84 -7.96 -9.33 -4.59
CA LYS A 84 -7.07 -9.86 -5.62
C LYS A 84 -7.05 -11.39 -5.60
N TYR A 85 -6.96 -11.99 -4.42
CA TYR A 85 -7.00 -13.44 -4.25
C TYR A 85 -8.34 -14.02 -4.71
N ILE A 86 -9.47 -13.46 -4.25
CA ILE A 86 -10.82 -13.90 -4.64
C ILE A 86 -10.99 -13.82 -6.15
N TRP A 87 -10.56 -12.72 -6.78
CA TRP A 87 -10.67 -12.53 -8.23
C TRP A 87 -9.87 -13.59 -9.00
N TYR A 88 -8.62 -13.84 -8.62
CA TYR A 88 -7.83 -14.87 -9.29
C TYR A 88 -8.40 -16.28 -9.10
N LYS A 89 -8.96 -16.60 -7.94
CA LYS A 89 -9.67 -17.85 -7.69
C LYS A 89 -10.88 -17.99 -8.61
N LYS A 90 -11.70 -16.94 -8.78
CA LYS A 90 -12.82 -16.91 -9.74
C LYS A 90 -12.33 -17.15 -11.18
N LEU A 91 -11.27 -16.49 -11.62
CA LEU A 91 -10.71 -16.69 -12.96
C LEU A 91 -10.23 -18.12 -13.19
N GLN A 92 -9.57 -18.71 -12.21
CA GLN A 92 -9.14 -20.12 -12.31
C GLN A 92 -10.31 -21.09 -12.40
N GLN A 93 -11.39 -20.84 -11.67
CA GLN A 93 -12.61 -21.65 -11.73
C GLN A 93 -13.31 -21.54 -13.08
N GLN A 94 -13.35 -20.34 -13.67
CA GLN A 94 -13.92 -20.12 -15.01
C GLN A 94 -13.09 -20.80 -16.13
N GLN A 95 -11.77 -20.90 -15.98
CA GLN A 95 -10.89 -21.55 -16.94
C GLN A 95 -10.90 -23.09 -16.84
N LYS A 96 -11.28 -23.64 -15.69
CA LYS A 96 -11.47 -25.09 -15.54
C LYS A 96 -12.84 -25.44 -16.13
N ALA A 97 -12.87 -25.95 -17.35
CA ALA A 97 -14.06 -26.54 -17.97
C ALA A 97 -14.69 -27.57 -17.01
N PRO A 98 -16.03 -27.82 -17.07
CA PRO A 98 -16.72 -28.66 -16.12
C PRO A 98 -16.36 -30.14 -16.29
N SER A 99 -15.29 -30.60 -15.69
CA SER A 99 -15.01 -32.02 -15.53
C SER A 99 -14.31 -32.28 -14.20
N SER A 100 -15.05 -32.99 -13.38
CA SER A 100 -14.74 -33.61 -12.08
C SER A 100 -15.14 -32.83 -10.83
N LEU A 101 -16.23 -33.34 -10.25
CA LEU A 101 -16.50 -33.26 -8.82
C LEU A 101 -15.28 -33.80 -8.03
N GLY A 102 -14.79 -33.00 -7.09
CA GLY A 102 -13.85 -33.49 -6.09
C GLY A 102 -12.76 -32.45 -5.81
N ASP A 103 -12.95 -31.60 -4.87
CA ASP A 103 -12.16 -31.49 -3.67
C ASP A 103 -12.64 -30.32 -2.79
N ALA A 104 -13.42 -30.63 -1.80
CA ALA A 104 -13.71 -29.77 -0.67
C ALA A 104 -12.57 -29.96 0.33
N GLY A 105 -11.50 -29.22 0.18
CA GLY A 105 -10.34 -29.28 1.06
C GLY A 105 -9.40 -28.09 0.88
N ALA A 106 -9.96 -26.87 0.85
CA ALA A 106 -9.20 -25.68 0.51
C ALA A 106 -9.09 -24.61 1.62
N ASP A 107 -9.71 -24.84 2.79
CA ASP A 107 -9.81 -23.75 3.78
C ASP A 107 -8.49 -23.38 4.48
N GLU A 108 -7.54 -24.30 4.62
CA GLU A 108 -6.26 -23.99 5.29
C GLU A 108 -5.18 -23.36 4.40
N LYS A 109 -5.32 -23.44 3.06
CA LYS A 109 -4.37 -22.81 2.12
C LYS A 109 -4.75 -21.37 1.74
N GLU A 110 -5.94 -20.94 2.08
CA GLU A 110 -6.46 -19.62 1.70
C GLU A 110 -5.82 -18.47 2.48
N ASP A 111 -5.50 -18.66 3.74
CA ASP A 111 -4.88 -17.65 4.61
C ASP A 111 -3.45 -17.27 4.16
N TRP A 112 -2.71 -18.15 3.50
CA TRP A 112 -1.31 -17.93 3.11
C TRP A 112 -1.14 -17.16 1.80
N ALA A 113 -2.10 -17.25 0.88
CA ALA A 113 -1.93 -16.72 -0.48
C ALA A 113 -1.91 -15.19 -0.54
N TYR A 114 -2.61 -14.48 0.36
CA TYR A 114 -2.59 -13.02 0.42
C TYR A 114 -1.63 -12.46 1.48
N GLU A 115 -1.13 -13.28 2.39
CA GLU A 115 -0.12 -12.86 3.38
C GLU A 115 1.18 -12.43 2.72
N ASP A 116 1.62 -13.12 1.67
CA ASP A 116 2.83 -12.75 0.92
C ASP A 116 2.65 -11.40 0.20
N ASP A 117 1.47 -11.12 -0.37
CA ASP A 117 1.17 -9.82 -0.97
C ASP A 117 1.14 -8.70 0.08
N ILE A 118 0.58 -8.97 1.25
CA ILE A 118 0.57 -8.03 2.40
C ILE A 118 1.99 -7.78 2.88
N LYS A 119 2.78 -8.83 3.04
CA LYS A 119 4.18 -8.71 3.46
C LYS A 119 5.01 -7.88 2.47
N ALA A 120 4.89 -8.18 1.17
CA ALA A 120 5.57 -7.43 0.13
C ALA A 120 5.12 -5.95 0.08
N HIS A 121 3.84 -5.68 0.38
CA HIS A 121 3.33 -4.31 0.48
C HIS A 121 3.90 -3.59 1.71
N ASN A 122 3.89 -4.24 2.88
CA ASN A 122 4.42 -3.67 4.11
C ASN A 122 5.93 -3.37 4.00
N GLU A 123 6.69 -4.23 3.33
CA GLU A 123 8.11 -3.98 3.05
C GLU A 123 8.31 -2.73 2.20
N ARG A 124 7.47 -2.52 1.16
CA ARG A 124 7.49 -1.30 0.34
C ARG A 124 7.10 -0.06 1.16
N GLU A 125 6.02 -0.15 1.93
CA GLU A 125 5.55 0.96 2.77
C GLU A 125 6.62 1.35 3.81
N ASN A 126 7.25 0.38 4.45
CA ASN A 126 8.36 0.60 5.36
C ASN A 126 9.55 1.28 4.67
N HIS A 127 9.87 0.88 3.43
CA HIS A 127 10.90 1.55 2.64
C HIS A 127 10.53 3.00 2.30
N TYR A 128 9.26 3.28 1.96
CA TYR A 128 8.79 4.64 1.72
C TYR A 128 8.85 5.50 2.99
N GLN A 129 8.44 4.97 4.13
CA GLN A 129 8.55 5.68 5.41
C GLN A 129 10.00 5.97 5.75
N GLN A 130 10.89 4.98 5.65
CA GLN A 130 12.33 5.18 5.87
C GLN A 130 12.94 6.24 4.93
N LEU A 131 12.51 6.27 3.67
CA LEU A 131 12.95 7.28 2.72
C LEU A 131 12.44 8.69 3.09
N ASN A 132 11.19 8.82 3.51
CA ASN A 132 10.62 10.09 3.97
C ASN A 132 11.32 10.60 5.23
N ASP A 133 11.61 9.71 6.18
CA ASP A 133 12.35 10.05 7.39
C ASP A 133 13.79 10.50 7.06
N ALA A 134 14.45 9.79 6.15
CA ALA A 134 15.79 10.15 5.70
C ALA A 134 15.81 11.50 4.95
N LEU A 135 14.77 11.78 4.13
CA LEU A 135 14.61 13.08 3.46
C LEU A 135 14.35 14.22 4.47
N SER A 136 13.60 13.94 5.52
CA SER A 136 13.34 14.91 6.59
C SER A 136 14.62 15.22 7.39
N GLN A 137 15.43 14.19 7.68
CA GLN A 137 16.73 14.34 8.37
C GLN A 137 17.80 15.00 7.49
N LEU A 138 17.65 14.91 6.17
CA LEU A 138 18.61 15.50 5.23
C LEU A 138 18.69 17.01 5.35
N GLY A 139 17.57 17.66 5.70
CA GLY A 139 17.45 19.10 5.85
C GLY A 139 17.52 19.86 4.53
N GLU A 140 17.34 21.19 4.65
CA GLU A 140 17.42 22.12 3.52
C GLU A 140 18.87 22.56 3.25
N PRO A 141 19.22 22.88 2.01
CA PRO A 141 18.38 22.86 0.78
C PRO A 141 18.33 21.50 0.08
N CYS A 142 18.94 20.47 0.62
CA CYS A 142 19.08 19.18 -0.04
C CYS A 142 17.72 18.48 -0.23
N SER A 143 16.82 18.54 0.75
CA SER A 143 15.49 17.93 0.66
C SER A 143 14.69 18.54 -0.48
N SER A 144 14.60 19.89 -0.53
CA SER A 144 13.89 20.61 -1.58
C SER A 144 14.51 20.42 -2.96
N LEU A 145 15.84 20.39 -3.06
CA LEU A 145 16.55 20.17 -4.32
C LEU A 145 16.26 18.76 -4.90
N LEU A 146 16.29 17.72 -4.06
CA LEU A 146 15.99 16.35 -4.50
C LEU A 146 14.52 16.21 -4.87
N LYS A 147 13.60 16.81 -4.12
CA LYS A 147 12.16 16.83 -4.47
C LYS A 147 11.93 17.56 -5.80
N ALA A 148 12.57 18.70 -6.02
CA ALA A 148 12.45 19.44 -7.27
C ALA A 148 12.87 18.60 -8.48
N PHE A 149 13.94 17.84 -8.36
CA PHE A 149 14.44 17.00 -9.44
C PHE A 149 13.63 15.72 -9.66
N TYR A 150 13.37 14.94 -8.58
CA TYR A 150 12.78 13.61 -8.70
C TYR A 150 11.25 13.57 -8.62
N HIS A 151 10.62 14.57 -8.00
CA HIS A 151 9.17 14.61 -7.83
C HIS A 151 8.49 15.62 -8.74
N HIS A 152 9.18 16.74 -9.03
CA HIS A 152 8.64 17.79 -9.89
C HIS A 152 9.28 17.81 -11.30
N ASP A 153 10.14 16.84 -11.63
CA ASP A 153 10.81 16.68 -12.92
C ASP A 153 11.50 17.96 -13.45
N LYS A 154 11.99 18.82 -12.52
CA LYS A 154 12.67 20.06 -12.88
C LYS A 154 14.02 19.80 -13.52
N SER A 155 14.32 20.51 -14.62
CA SER A 155 15.64 20.47 -15.25
C SER A 155 16.71 21.12 -14.37
N MET A 156 17.99 20.79 -14.62
CA MET A 156 19.12 21.40 -13.87
C MET A 156 19.19 22.92 -14.07
N GLN A 157 18.75 23.46 -15.21
CA GLN A 157 18.65 24.90 -15.46
C GLN A 157 17.60 25.55 -14.55
N GLN A 158 16.42 24.96 -14.46
CA GLN A 158 15.35 25.45 -13.57
C GLN A 158 15.78 25.39 -12.10
N ILE A 159 16.42 24.29 -11.69
CA ILE A 159 16.95 24.12 -10.32
C ILE A 159 18.03 25.14 -10.04
N ALA A 160 18.95 25.40 -10.98
CA ALA A 160 19.99 26.41 -10.80
C ALA A 160 19.39 27.80 -10.58
N ALA A 161 18.38 28.18 -11.39
CA ALA A 161 17.70 29.45 -11.24
C ALA A 161 16.93 29.57 -9.91
N GLU A 162 16.19 28.52 -9.52
CA GLU A 162 15.35 28.51 -8.33
C GLU A 162 16.15 28.52 -7.03
N PHE A 163 17.24 27.75 -6.98
CA PHE A 163 18.08 27.60 -5.79
C PHE A 163 19.28 28.55 -5.76
N GLY A 164 19.41 29.44 -6.76
CA GLY A 164 20.48 30.45 -6.81
C GLY A 164 21.87 29.90 -7.12
N TYR A 165 21.98 28.78 -7.82
CA TYR A 165 23.26 28.26 -8.30
C TYR A 165 23.75 29.02 -9.52
N SER A 166 25.04 29.26 -9.61
CA SER A 166 25.65 30.06 -10.68
C SER A 166 25.53 29.44 -12.07
N ASN A 167 25.35 28.13 -12.16
CA ASN A 167 25.15 27.40 -13.41
C ASN A 167 24.55 26.00 -13.16
N PRO A 168 24.00 25.32 -14.19
CA PRO A 168 23.43 23.99 -14.09
C PRO A 168 24.41 22.90 -13.59
N ASP A 169 25.70 23.03 -13.88
CA ASP A 169 26.72 22.06 -13.44
C ASP A 169 26.95 22.13 -11.93
N ASN A 170 26.87 23.32 -11.35
CA ASN A 170 26.90 23.49 -9.90
C ASN A 170 25.67 22.89 -9.23
N ALA A 171 24.48 23.08 -9.82
CA ALA A 171 23.26 22.43 -9.35
C ALA A 171 23.37 20.89 -9.43
N LYS A 172 23.92 20.34 -10.51
CA LYS A 172 24.15 18.91 -10.70
C LYS A 172 25.12 18.36 -9.64
N THR A 173 26.21 19.07 -9.39
CA THR A 173 27.20 18.71 -8.38
C THR A 173 26.58 18.70 -6.99
N GLN A 174 25.77 19.71 -6.67
CA GLN A 174 25.08 19.79 -5.39
C GLN A 174 24.03 18.69 -5.24
N LYS A 175 23.27 18.40 -6.30
CA LYS A 175 22.34 17.26 -6.32
C LYS A 175 23.06 15.95 -5.97
N TYR A 176 24.21 15.70 -6.58
CA TYR A 176 25.00 14.50 -6.29
C TYR A 176 25.43 14.44 -4.81
N LYS A 177 25.94 15.54 -4.25
CA LYS A 177 26.32 15.61 -2.82
C LYS A 177 25.11 15.36 -1.90
N CYS A 178 23.95 15.92 -2.24
CA CYS A 178 22.71 15.70 -1.48
C CYS A 178 22.27 14.23 -1.55
N LEU A 179 22.36 13.61 -2.73
CA LEU A 179 22.02 12.20 -2.91
C LEU A 179 22.96 11.27 -2.10
N GLU A 180 24.26 11.55 -2.10
CA GLU A 180 25.24 10.80 -1.30
C GLU A 180 24.97 10.94 0.20
N ARG A 181 24.58 12.14 0.65
CA ARG A 181 24.19 12.37 2.05
C ARG A 181 22.90 11.62 2.40
N LEU A 182 21.90 11.65 1.51
CA LEU A 182 20.66 10.88 1.68
C LEU A 182 20.93 9.38 1.79
N ARG A 183 21.80 8.84 0.93
CA ARG A 183 22.20 7.42 0.99
C ARG A 183 22.83 7.06 2.33
N LYS A 184 23.71 7.90 2.86
CA LYS A 184 24.33 7.67 4.17
C LYS A 184 23.30 7.65 5.30
N ILE A 185 22.32 8.55 5.29
CA ILE A 185 21.24 8.59 6.27
C ILE A 185 20.38 7.33 6.12
N PHE A 186 19.92 7.01 4.91
CA PHE A 186 19.02 5.90 4.62
C PHE A 186 19.64 4.54 4.99
N TYR A 187 20.90 4.30 4.63
CA TYR A 187 21.59 3.04 4.94
C TYR A 187 22.21 3.02 6.34
N GLY A 188 22.59 4.17 6.90
CA GLY A 188 23.13 4.29 8.25
C GLY A 188 22.12 4.02 9.35
N VAL A 189 20.82 4.21 9.08
CA VAL A 189 19.73 3.82 9.98
C VAL A 189 19.59 2.28 10.10
N LYS A 190 20.14 1.51 9.16
CA LYS A 190 20.16 0.03 9.20
C LYS A 190 21.30 -0.58 10.04
N ALA A 191 22.20 0.23 10.60
CA ALA A 191 23.39 -0.24 11.32
C ALA A 191 23.29 -0.09 12.86
N LYS A 192 22.05 -0.11 13.40
CA LYS A 192 21.83 -0.16 14.86
C LYS A 192 20.82 -1.24 15.24
#